data_01990592f7cf6cc412382f8539c3ac66
#
_entry.id   01990592f7cf6cc412382f8539c3ac66
#
_cell.length_a   1.000
_cell.length_b   1.000
_cell.length_c   1.000
_cell.angle_alpha   90.00
_cell.angle_beta   90.00
_cell.angle_gamma   90.00
#
_symmetry.space_group_name_H-M   'P 1'
#
loop_
_entity.id
_entity.type
_entity.pdbx_description
1 polymer ?
#
loop_
_entity_poly.entity_id
_entity_poly.type
_entity_poly.pdbx_seq_one_letter_code
_entity_poly.pdbx_strand_id
1 'polypeptide(L)'
;MAAYKDLEQQYGQTMEEHSFLPDPENRRYGSMGLCWRHSSRQGGGFFWTYGQQDLYTIKIHDFFFHEDQLLEFHWPESLSVTWYESISGEEFSPCRRLVPGCVKSFIGGREPYRALIHRHIPIVSIGVEITPAYYRDYLRRQFPEEYQSLLESFQTLDQTEHFPEMVQ
;
A
#
# COMPACT_ATOMS: atom_id res chain seq x y z
N MET A 1 14.18 -1.92 -17.42
CA MET A 1 14.31 -3.35 -17.07
C MET A 1 14.87 -3.58 -15.66
N ALA A 2 15.77 -2.76 -15.14
CA ALA A 2 16.26 -2.91 -13.75
C ALA A 2 15.16 -2.73 -12.71
N ALA A 3 14.37 -1.65 -12.79
CA ALA A 3 13.27 -1.36 -11.86
C ALA A 3 12.22 -2.48 -11.72
N TYR A 4 11.99 -3.26 -12.76
CA TYR A 4 11.04 -4.37 -12.75
C TYR A 4 11.51 -5.54 -11.87
N LYS A 5 12.79 -5.93 -11.98
CA LYS A 5 13.38 -7.01 -11.18
C LYS A 5 13.41 -6.66 -9.68
N ASP A 6 13.59 -5.39 -9.39
CA ASP A 6 13.69 -4.90 -8.03
C ASP A 6 12.34 -4.93 -7.31
N LEU A 7 11.26 -4.56 -8.00
CA LEU A 7 9.89 -4.67 -7.49
C LEU A 7 9.48 -6.14 -7.26
N GLU A 8 9.85 -7.03 -8.18
CA GLU A 8 9.59 -8.47 -8.04
C GLU A 8 10.34 -9.06 -6.84
N GLN A 9 11.58 -8.67 -6.64
CA GLN A 9 12.37 -9.07 -5.48
C GLN A 9 11.81 -8.51 -4.18
N GLN A 10 11.35 -7.27 -4.18
CA GLN A 10 10.83 -6.59 -3.00
C GLN A 10 9.46 -7.14 -2.54
N TYR A 11 8.58 -7.44 -3.49
CA TYR A 11 7.19 -7.81 -3.20
C TYR A 11 6.88 -9.29 -3.44
N GLY A 12 7.67 -10.01 -4.24
CA GLY A 12 7.34 -11.34 -4.75
C GLY A 12 6.98 -12.33 -3.67
N GLN A 13 7.80 -12.48 -2.65
CA GLN A 13 7.56 -13.43 -1.57
C GLN A 13 6.26 -13.11 -0.81
N THR A 14 6.08 -11.84 -0.42
CA THR A 14 4.86 -11.40 0.29
C THR A 14 3.62 -11.60 -0.57
N MET A 15 3.70 -11.33 -1.87
CA MET A 15 2.57 -11.50 -2.78
C MET A 15 2.21 -12.98 -2.94
N GLU A 16 3.18 -13.87 -3.07
CA GLU A 16 2.96 -15.32 -3.14
C GLU A 16 2.34 -15.89 -1.86
N GLU A 17 2.81 -15.45 -0.70
CA GLU A 17 2.26 -15.83 0.61
C GLU A 17 0.77 -15.48 0.74
N HIS A 18 0.33 -14.41 0.06
CA HIS A 18 -1.07 -13.98 -0.01
C HIS A 18 -1.79 -14.40 -1.29
N SER A 19 -1.27 -15.39 -2.01
CA SER A 19 -1.88 -15.99 -3.20
C SER A 19 -2.01 -15.05 -4.41
N PHE A 20 -1.09 -14.12 -4.54
CA PHE A 20 -0.93 -13.31 -5.72
C PHE A 20 0.19 -13.87 -6.61
N LEU A 21 -0.10 -14.07 -7.87
CA LEU A 21 0.84 -14.58 -8.86
C LEU A 21 1.16 -13.49 -9.89
N PRO A 22 2.43 -13.38 -10.36
CA PRO A 22 2.77 -12.45 -11.42
C PRO A 22 1.91 -12.63 -12.67
N ASP A 23 1.44 -11.53 -13.25
CA ASP A 23 0.69 -11.48 -14.50
C ASP A 23 1.34 -10.49 -15.47
N PRO A 24 2.43 -10.89 -16.16
CA PRO A 24 3.21 -10.00 -17.00
C PRO A 24 2.48 -9.55 -18.28
N GLU A 25 1.40 -10.24 -18.64
CA GLU A 25 0.60 -9.91 -19.83
C GLU A 25 -0.43 -8.80 -19.56
N ASN A 26 -0.76 -8.55 -18.30
CA ASN A 26 -1.70 -7.50 -17.94
C ASN A 26 -1.02 -6.13 -17.97
N ARG A 27 -1.40 -5.31 -18.93
CA ARG A 27 -0.86 -3.98 -19.17
C ARG A 27 -1.89 -2.87 -19.02
N ARG A 28 -2.95 -3.09 -18.26
CA ARG A 28 -4.04 -2.13 -18.06
C ARG A 28 -3.55 -0.73 -17.68
N TYR A 29 -2.51 -0.65 -16.85
CA TYR A 29 -1.92 0.61 -16.41
C TYR A 29 -0.53 0.87 -17.02
N GLY A 30 -0.23 0.25 -18.16
CA GLY A 30 1.01 0.44 -18.90
C GLY A 30 2.04 -0.67 -18.71
N SER A 31 3.19 -0.50 -19.32
CA SER A 31 4.26 -1.51 -19.36
C SER A 31 5.36 -1.30 -18.32
N MET A 32 5.27 -0.26 -17.50
CA MET A 32 6.34 0.14 -16.58
C MET A 32 6.21 -0.43 -15.16
N GLY A 33 5.12 -1.15 -14.87
CA GLY A 33 4.87 -1.73 -13.58
C GLY A 33 4.80 -3.25 -13.60
N LEU A 34 4.63 -3.82 -12.43
CA LEU A 34 4.30 -5.22 -12.21
C LEU A 34 2.81 -5.37 -11.95
N CYS A 35 2.19 -6.32 -12.63
CA CYS A 35 0.85 -6.79 -12.30
C CYS A 35 0.92 -8.13 -11.58
N TRP A 36 0.13 -8.25 -10.53
CA TRP A 36 -0.08 -9.47 -9.76
C TRP A 36 -1.55 -9.85 -9.85
N ARG A 37 -1.86 -11.08 -10.17
CA ARG A 37 -3.22 -11.60 -10.23
C ARG A 37 -3.53 -12.44 -9.01
N HIS A 38 -4.64 -12.16 -8.34
CA HIS A 38 -5.10 -12.99 -7.22
C HIS A 38 -5.53 -14.36 -7.69
N SER A 39 -5.18 -15.42 -6.93
CA SER A 39 -5.57 -16.78 -7.22
C SER A 39 -7.09 -16.96 -7.10
N SER A 40 -7.71 -17.59 -8.09
CA SER A 40 -9.17 -17.84 -8.15
C SER A 40 -9.73 -18.69 -7.00
N ARG A 41 -8.89 -19.39 -6.24
CA ARG A 41 -9.32 -20.17 -5.07
C ARG A 41 -9.65 -19.29 -3.86
N GLN A 42 -8.97 -18.17 -3.69
CA GLN A 42 -9.10 -17.34 -2.50
C GLN A 42 -9.77 -16.00 -2.80
N GLY A 43 -9.83 -15.60 -4.05
CA GLY A 43 -10.41 -14.34 -4.47
C GLY A 43 -10.22 -14.10 -5.96
N GLY A 44 -10.29 -12.85 -6.37
CA GLY A 44 -10.07 -12.43 -7.74
C GLY A 44 -9.55 -11.00 -7.82
N GLY A 45 -9.14 -10.61 -9.03
CA GLY A 45 -8.67 -9.26 -9.30
C GLY A 45 -7.16 -9.13 -9.33
N PHE A 46 -6.68 -7.91 -9.19
CA PHE A 46 -5.31 -7.54 -9.52
C PHE A 46 -4.72 -6.55 -8.54
N PHE A 47 -3.41 -6.56 -8.48
CA PHE A 47 -2.58 -5.61 -7.75
C PHE A 47 -1.46 -5.15 -8.68
N TRP A 48 -1.27 -3.84 -8.82
CA TRP A 48 -0.19 -3.27 -9.62
C TRP A 48 0.78 -2.49 -8.75
N THR A 49 2.05 -2.63 -9.05
CA THR A 49 3.12 -1.86 -8.43
C THR A 49 3.93 -1.13 -9.48
N TYR A 50 4.17 0.14 -9.22
CA TYR A 50 5.05 0.99 -10.01
C TYR A 50 6.06 1.61 -9.07
N GLY A 51 7.29 1.78 -9.51
CA GLY A 51 8.22 2.45 -8.63
C GLY A 51 9.59 2.62 -9.22
N GLN A 52 10.37 3.39 -8.49
CA GLN A 52 11.79 3.52 -8.65
C GLN A 52 12.43 3.00 -7.39
N GLN A 53 13.31 2.00 -7.55
CA GLN A 53 14.01 1.37 -6.45
C GLN A 53 14.61 2.41 -5.51
N ASP A 54 14.50 2.11 -4.22
CA ASP A 54 15.01 2.94 -3.12
C ASP A 54 14.41 4.34 -3.00
N LEU A 55 13.42 4.70 -3.81
CA LEU A 55 12.78 6.01 -3.72
C LEU A 55 11.30 5.92 -3.37
N TYR A 56 10.49 5.38 -4.27
CA TYR A 56 9.04 5.32 -4.08
C TYR A 56 8.40 4.13 -4.80
N THR A 57 7.23 3.74 -4.32
CA THR A 57 6.34 2.79 -5.00
C THR A 57 4.92 3.34 -5.03
N ILE A 58 4.27 3.25 -6.18
CA ILE A 58 2.83 3.47 -6.34
C ILE A 58 2.17 2.10 -6.40
N LYS A 59 1.13 1.90 -5.61
CA LYS A 59 0.36 0.66 -5.52
C LYS A 59 -1.07 0.93 -5.95
N ILE A 60 -1.61 0.08 -6.83
CA ILE A 60 -3.02 0.14 -7.26
C ILE A 60 -3.64 -1.22 -6.95
N HIS A 61 -4.72 -1.20 -6.17
CA HIS A 61 -5.47 -2.37 -5.79
C HIS A 61 -6.83 -2.39 -6.50
N ASP A 62 -7.19 -3.56 -7.02
CA ASP A 62 -8.52 -3.86 -7.57
C ASP A 62 -8.73 -5.38 -7.43
N PHE A 63 -8.94 -5.84 -6.19
CA PHE A 63 -9.11 -7.25 -5.88
C PHE A 63 -10.07 -7.48 -4.71
N PHE A 64 -10.51 -8.71 -4.53
CA PHE A 64 -11.38 -9.12 -3.44
C PHE A 64 -11.05 -10.54 -2.97
N PHE A 65 -11.52 -10.88 -1.78
CA PHE A 65 -11.42 -12.22 -1.21
C PHE A 65 -12.78 -12.92 -1.18
N HIS A 66 -12.80 -14.25 -1.29
CA HIS A 66 -14.01 -15.08 -1.15
C HIS A 66 -14.39 -15.30 0.31
N GLU A 67 -13.43 -15.22 1.22
CA GLU A 67 -13.59 -15.35 2.66
C GLU A 67 -12.93 -14.17 3.37
N ASP A 68 -13.33 -13.93 4.62
CA ASP A 68 -12.67 -12.93 5.46
C ASP A 68 -11.19 -13.28 5.63
N GLN A 69 -10.30 -12.30 5.44
CA GLN A 69 -8.86 -12.51 5.51
C GLN A 69 -8.24 -11.69 6.64
N LEU A 70 -7.53 -12.38 7.52
CA LEU A 70 -6.60 -11.74 8.44
C LEU A 70 -5.27 -11.59 7.72
N LEU A 71 -4.93 -10.36 7.37
CA LEU A 71 -3.66 -10.02 6.73
C LEU A 71 -2.64 -9.61 7.78
N GLU A 72 -1.42 -10.07 7.62
CA GLU A 72 -0.26 -9.63 8.41
C GLU A 72 0.93 -9.41 7.47
N PHE A 73 1.48 -8.20 7.48
CA PHE A 73 2.61 -7.82 6.64
C PHE A 73 3.72 -7.20 7.48
N HIS A 74 4.93 -7.63 7.26
CA HIS A 74 6.15 -7.04 7.80
C HIS A 74 6.78 -6.14 6.74
N TRP A 75 6.36 -4.86 6.72
CA TRP A 75 6.91 -3.90 5.79
C TRP A 75 8.26 -3.36 6.27
N PRO A 76 9.22 -3.13 5.37
CA PRO A 76 10.42 -2.38 5.69
C PRO A 76 10.07 -0.95 6.10
N GLU A 77 11.04 -0.24 6.67
CA GLU A 77 10.85 1.16 7.04
C GLU A 77 10.44 1.99 5.81
N SER A 78 9.29 2.64 5.92
CA SER A 78 8.68 3.42 4.85
C SER A 78 7.59 4.34 5.40
N LEU A 79 7.22 5.34 4.63
CA LEU A 79 6.02 6.14 4.86
C LEU A 79 5.06 5.91 3.71
N SER A 80 3.82 5.55 4.01
CA SER A 80 2.82 5.32 2.97
C SER A 80 1.51 6.02 3.24
N VAL A 81 0.85 6.44 2.16
CA VAL A 81 -0.51 7.01 2.17
C VAL A 81 -1.31 6.29 1.11
N THR A 82 -2.48 5.80 1.48
CA THR A 82 -3.38 5.08 0.57
C THR A 82 -4.80 5.64 0.68
N TRP A 83 -5.36 6.01 -0.45
CA TRP A 83 -6.78 6.34 -0.58
C TRP A 83 -7.55 5.11 -1.05
N TYR A 84 -8.69 4.84 -0.41
CA TYR A 84 -9.58 3.72 -0.72
C TYR A 84 -10.89 4.23 -1.29
N GLU A 85 -11.16 3.91 -2.56
CA GLU A 85 -12.48 4.07 -3.16
C GLU A 85 -13.46 3.03 -2.61
N SER A 86 -12.98 1.80 -2.42
CA SER A 86 -13.75 0.69 -1.86
C SER A 86 -12.88 -0.16 -0.95
N ILE A 87 -13.38 -0.46 0.23
CA ILE A 87 -12.79 -1.39 1.20
C ILE A 87 -13.80 -1.66 2.31
N SER A 88 -13.68 -2.80 2.99
CA SER A 88 -14.35 -3.08 4.26
C SER A 88 -13.47 -3.94 5.15
N GLY A 89 -13.29 -3.53 6.39
CA GLY A 89 -12.46 -4.25 7.34
C GLY A 89 -12.07 -3.43 8.57
N GLU A 90 -11.14 -3.96 9.34
CA GLU A 90 -10.55 -3.32 10.52
C GLU A 90 -9.03 -3.49 10.53
N GLU A 91 -8.30 -2.42 10.80
CA GLU A 91 -6.88 -2.46 11.19
C GLU A 91 -6.74 -2.67 12.70
N PHE A 92 -5.63 -3.26 13.16
CA PHE A 92 -5.49 -3.62 14.58
C PHE A 92 -4.42 -2.85 15.36
N SER A 93 -3.56 -2.10 14.73
CA SER A 93 -2.52 -1.34 15.46
C SER A 93 -2.24 -0.01 14.77
N PRO A 94 -2.93 1.07 15.13
CA PRO A 94 -4.08 1.18 16.05
C PRO A 94 -5.35 0.58 15.46
N CYS A 95 -6.35 0.26 16.32
CA CYS A 95 -7.63 -0.25 15.86
C CYS A 95 -8.40 0.84 15.11
N ARG A 96 -8.65 0.64 13.81
CA ARG A 96 -9.34 1.59 12.94
C ARG A 96 -10.25 0.84 11.96
N ARG A 97 -11.39 1.41 11.65
CA ARG A 97 -12.24 0.88 10.59
C ARG A 97 -11.70 1.28 9.22
N LEU A 98 -11.77 0.32 8.30
CA LEU A 98 -11.53 0.54 6.88
C LEU A 98 -12.87 0.72 6.18
N VAL A 99 -13.12 1.89 5.64
CA VAL A 99 -14.38 2.26 4.99
C VAL A 99 -14.12 2.97 3.66
N PRO A 100 -15.08 2.92 2.71
CA PRO A 100 -14.95 3.65 1.46
C PRO A 100 -14.70 5.15 1.66
N GLY A 101 -13.86 5.73 0.81
CA GLY A 101 -13.50 7.16 0.85
C GLY A 101 -12.45 7.52 1.91
N CYS A 102 -11.94 6.56 2.68
CA CYS A 102 -10.91 6.87 3.67
C CYS A 102 -9.52 7.01 3.06
N VAL A 103 -8.70 7.84 3.69
CA VAL A 103 -7.25 7.91 3.46
C VAL A 103 -6.55 7.33 4.69
N LYS A 104 -5.64 6.41 4.47
CA LYS A 104 -4.83 5.80 5.53
C LYS A 104 -3.36 6.10 5.31
N SER A 105 -2.69 6.49 6.39
CA SER A 105 -1.23 6.55 6.47
C SER A 105 -0.70 5.39 7.29
N PHE A 106 0.47 4.92 6.92
CA PHE A 106 1.15 3.83 7.61
C PHE A 106 2.66 4.09 7.65
N ILE A 107 3.26 3.81 8.80
CA ILE A 107 4.71 3.87 9.00
C ILE A 107 5.23 2.44 9.09
N GLY A 108 5.91 1.98 8.05
CA GLY A 108 6.55 0.67 8.01
C GLY A 108 7.79 0.58 8.90
N GLY A 109 8.23 -0.64 9.19
CA GLY A 109 9.44 -0.92 9.97
C GLY A 109 9.28 -0.84 11.49
N ARG A 110 8.06 -0.61 11.98
CA ARG A 110 7.74 -0.62 13.42
C ARG A 110 7.02 -1.91 13.78
N GLU A 111 5.69 -1.84 13.79
CA GLU A 111 4.83 -2.99 14.06
C GLU A 111 4.41 -3.66 12.74
N PRO A 112 4.11 -4.98 12.76
CA PRO A 112 3.47 -5.61 11.61
C PRO A 112 2.14 -4.92 11.28
N TYR A 113 1.90 -4.67 10.00
CA TYR A 113 0.57 -4.26 9.56
C TYR A 113 -0.38 -5.45 9.71
N ARG A 114 -1.47 -5.28 10.45
CA ARG A 114 -2.50 -6.30 10.66
C ARG A 114 -3.87 -5.74 10.37
N ALA A 115 -4.63 -6.45 9.56
CA ALA A 115 -6.00 -6.06 9.22
C ALA A 115 -6.88 -7.28 8.97
N LEU A 116 -8.13 -7.22 9.42
CA LEU A 116 -9.19 -8.11 8.97
C LEU A 116 -9.88 -7.46 7.77
N ILE A 117 -9.87 -8.13 6.64
CA ILE A 117 -10.54 -7.68 5.42
C ILE A 117 -11.78 -8.54 5.19
N HIS A 118 -12.93 -7.89 5.00
CA HIS A 118 -14.19 -8.57 4.81
C HIS A 118 -14.32 -9.11 3.39
N ARG A 119 -14.85 -10.32 3.29
CA ARG A 119 -15.10 -11.04 2.03
C ARG A 119 -16.05 -10.30 1.09
N HIS A 120 -15.92 -10.57 -0.20
CA HIS A 120 -16.78 -10.09 -1.27
C HIS A 120 -16.86 -8.57 -1.48
N ILE A 121 -16.17 -7.79 -0.67
CA ILE A 121 -16.07 -6.35 -0.84
C ILE A 121 -14.77 -6.05 -1.58
N PRO A 122 -14.81 -5.45 -2.77
CA PRO A 122 -13.60 -5.10 -3.51
C PRO A 122 -12.74 -4.10 -2.74
N ILE A 123 -11.44 -4.34 -2.73
CA ILE A 123 -10.44 -3.35 -2.34
C ILE A 123 -10.05 -2.61 -3.61
N VAL A 124 -10.53 -1.38 -3.74
CA VAL A 124 -10.16 -0.48 -4.84
C VAL A 124 -9.44 0.69 -4.23
N SER A 125 -8.16 0.84 -4.53
CA SER A 125 -7.33 1.85 -3.89
C SER A 125 -6.12 2.25 -4.73
N ILE A 126 -5.58 3.42 -4.43
CA ILE A 126 -4.28 3.87 -4.88
C ILE A 126 -3.46 4.37 -3.69
N GLY A 127 -2.22 3.94 -3.60
CA GLY A 127 -1.31 4.33 -2.53
C GLY A 127 0.06 4.71 -3.06
N VAL A 128 0.74 5.54 -2.29
CA VAL A 128 2.14 5.90 -2.51
C VAL A 128 2.93 5.54 -1.26
N GLU A 129 4.04 4.88 -1.46
CA GLU A 129 5.01 4.54 -0.41
C GLU A 129 6.36 5.16 -0.77
N ILE A 130 6.99 5.81 0.20
CA ILE A 130 8.32 6.40 0.04
C ILE A 130 9.31 5.78 1.03
N THR A 131 10.54 5.62 0.59
CA THR A 131 11.62 4.97 1.35
C THR A 131 12.41 5.98 2.18
N PRO A 132 13.18 5.51 3.20
CA PRO A 132 14.13 6.36 3.92
C PRO A 132 15.14 7.06 3.03
N ALA A 133 15.60 6.42 1.94
CA ALA A 133 16.48 7.04 0.96
C ALA A 133 15.83 8.29 0.32
N TYR A 134 14.52 8.25 0.07
CA TYR A 134 13.82 9.42 -0.44
C TYR A 134 13.64 10.50 0.65
N TYR A 135 13.00 10.18 1.79
CA TYR A 135 12.63 11.22 2.73
C TYR A 135 13.78 11.67 3.65
N ARG A 136 14.68 10.77 4.09
CA ARG A 136 15.83 11.15 4.94
C ARG A 136 16.99 11.69 4.14
N ASP A 137 17.32 11.09 3.00
CA ASP A 137 18.53 11.43 2.28
C ASP A 137 18.29 12.50 1.22
N TYR A 138 17.23 12.37 0.42
CA TYR A 138 16.95 13.33 -0.63
C TYR A 138 16.13 14.51 -0.11
N LEU A 139 14.94 14.28 0.44
CA LEU A 139 14.02 15.34 0.85
C LEU A 139 14.63 16.21 1.95
N ARG A 140 15.23 15.62 2.96
CA ARG A 140 15.90 16.35 4.06
C ARG A 140 17.00 17.27 3.57
N ARG A 141 17.76 16.89 2.54
CA ARG A 141 18.87 17.71 2.01
C ARG A 141 18.39 18.80 1.07
N GLN A 142 17.41 18.51 0.24
CA GLN A 142 16.94 19.43 -0.80
C GLN A 142 15.82 20.34 -0.30
N PHE A 143 14.97 19.84 0.60
CA PHE A 143 13.75 20.47 1.07
C PHE A 143 13.56 20.25 2.58
N PRO A 144 14.40 20.85 3.45
CA PRO A 144 14.40 20.54 4.87
C PRO A 144 13.11 20.94 5.61
N GLU A 145 12.42 21.99 5.16
CA GLU A 145 11.16 22.43 5.77
C GLU A 145 10.03 21.44 5.42
N GLU A 146 9.97 20.99 4.18
CA GLU A 146 9.02 19.99 3.71
C GLU A 146 9.26 18.62 4.38
N TYR A 147 10.53 18.28 4.59
CA TYR A 147 10.88 17.07 5.35
C TYR A 147 10.36 17.11 6.78
N GLN A 148 10.53 18.22 7.47
CA GLN A 148 10.06 18.39 8.84
C GLN A 148 8.52 18.33 8.89
N SER A 149 7.85 19.06 8.00
CA SER A 149 6.38 19.04 7.88
C SER A 149 5.83 17.65 7.58
N LEU A 150 6.51 16.89 6.72
CA LEU A 150 6.15 15.51 6.38
C LEU A 150 6.20 14.61 7.62
N LEU A 151 7.30 14.65 8.38
CA LEU A 151 7.46 13.83 9.58
C LEU A 151 6.42 14.17 10.66
N GLU A 152 6.17 15.44 10.89
CA GLU A 152 5.15 15.90 11.85
C GLU A 152 3.76 15.42 11.45
N SER A 153 3.43 15.50 10.16
CA SER A 153 2.16 15.01 9.62
C SER A 153 1.99 13.52 9.85
N PHE A 154 3.00 12.70 9.57
CA PHE A 154 2.93 11.26 9.81
C PHE A 154 2.86 10.91 11.29
N GLN A 155 3.56 11.61 12.16
CA GLN A 155 3.47 11.41 13.60
C GLN A 155 2.09 11.75 14.15
N THR A 156 1.45 12.80 13.61
CA THR A 156 0.09 13.20 13.99
C THR A 156 -0.94 12.20 13.47
N LEU A 157 -0.81 11.75 12.22
CA LEU A 157 -1.72 10.80 11.58
C LEU A 157 -1.69 9.42 12.24
N ASP A 158 -0.56 9.02 12.81
CA ASP A 158 -0.45 7.76 13.57
C ASP A 158 -1.29 7.78 14.87
N GLN A 159 -1.72 8.95 15.32
CA GLN A 159 -2.48 9.15 16.56
C GLN A 159 -3.97 9.47 16.35
N THR A 160 -4.39 9.80 15.13
CA THR A 160 -5.74 10.29 14.85
C THR A 160 -6.41 9.54 13.69
N GLU A 161 -7.71 9.27 13.85
CA GLU A 161 -8.56 8.86 12.72
C GLU A 161 -8.81 10.09 11.83
N HIS A 162 -8.20 10.13 10.65
CA HIS A 162 -8.52 11.11 9.64
C HIS A 162 -9.45 10.50 8.58
N PHE A 163 -10.70 10.89 8.61
CA PHE A 163 -11.59 10.79 7.47
C PHE A 163 -11.48 12.13 6.73
N PRO A 164 -11.09 12.17 5.47
CA PRO A 164 -11.23 13.40 4.71
C PRO A 164 -12.72 13.75 4.71
N GLU A 165 -13.07 14.92 5.22
CA GLU A 165 -14.37 15.51 4.96
C GLU A 165 -14.51 15.53 3.44
N MET A 166 -15.57 14.92 2.93
CA MET A 166 -15.84 14.96 1.50
C MET A 166 -15.94 16.44 1.12
N VAL A 167 -14.99 16.90 0.33
CA VAL A 167 -15.12 18.19 -0.32
C VAL A 167 -16.33 18.06 -1.25
N GLN A 168 -17.42 18.67 -0.86
CA GLN A 168 -18.62 18.78 -1.68
C GLN A 168 -18.36 19.63 -2.91
#